data_5edf1c6636fc242522eb1488e70fd7d7
#
_entry.id   5edf1c6636fc242522eb1488e70fd7d7
#
_cell.length_a   1.000
_cell.length_b   1.000
_cell.length_c   1.000
_cell.angle_alpha   90.00
_cell.angle_beta   90.00
_cell.angle_gamma   90.00
#
_symmetry.space_group_name_H-M   'P 1'
#
loop_
_entity.id
_entity.type
_entity.pdbx_description
1 polymer ?
#
loop_
_entity_poly.entity_id
_entity_poly.type
_entity_poly.pdbx_seq_one_letter_code
_entity_poly.pdbx_strand_id
1 'polypeptide(L)'
;MTAPRARWSRSFNLAAAAFVAVSLCSDAHAAGQLVPRDAARLGRGINILGYDGIWEGGQNAPFRLDNLTAIKKAGFSHVRINFFGFKFMDRGNMLDEVVLRRLDAVIEEILARNLVPILDEHDTHVCQRDVSECGEKLRAFWRQIAERYAGRYPRLVFEVLNEPGGQMTSASWNSLLNECIGIIRRTNAERRVIAAVLNTDEIPIDDLALPADDRNLIVTFHYYAPIRFTHQGAPWSETFARIGPLDWGSPDDEAKAAADFEKVSRWSEREKRAVYLGEFGVYERAPSESRQRYLSFVARSADRRGWAWAYWQFDHDFAAFDSARQAWKPDILRALIPPAR
;
A
#
# COMPACT_ATOMS: atom_id res chain seq x y z
N MET A 1 -38.21 70.96 -65.75
CA MET A 1 -37.88 72.13 -64.96
C MET A 1 -37.22 71.66 -63.71
N THR A 2 -36.04 71.99 -63.58
CA THR A 2 -34.95 71.33 -62.77
C THR A 2 -35.04 71.60 -61.30
N ALA A 3 -34.96 70.56 -60.50
CA ALA A 3 -34.78 70.63 -59.05
C ALA A 3 -33.30 70.43 -58.65
N PRO A 4 -32.78 71.11 -57.64
CA PRO A 4 -31.34 71.04 -57.29
C PRO A 4 -31.09 69.91 -56.29
N ARG A 5 -29.95 69.28 -56.45
CA ARG A 5 -29.40 68.24 -55.62
C ARG A 5 -28.78 68.82 -54.35
N ALA A 6 -29.18 68.31 -53.17
CA ALA A 6 -28.54 68.54 -51.89
C ALA A 6 -27.37 67.56 -51.70
N ARG A 7 -26.18 68.07 -51.38
CA ARG A 7 -24.99 67.34 -51.02
C ARG A 7 -25.02 67.13 -49.51
N TRP A 8 -24.91 65.87 -49.10
CA TRP A 8 -24.64 65.47 -47.69
C TRP A 8 -23.16 65.11 -47.55
N SER A 9 -22.45 65.88 -46.72
CA SER A 9 -21.07 65.58 -46.33
C SER A 9 -21.13 64.53 -45.18
N ARG A 10 -20.49 63.42 -45.40
CA ARG A 10 -20.26 62.44 -44.35
C ARG A 10 -18.90 62.73 -43.71
N SER A 11 -18.93 63.09 -42.43
CA SER A 11 -17.77 63.18 -41.56
C SER A 11 -17.41 61.76 -41.11
N PHE A 12 -16.21 61.31 -41.45
CA PHE A 12 -15.66 60.07 -40.92
C PHE A 12 -15.01 60.37 -39.57
N ASN A 13 -15.59 59.87 -38.49
CA ASN A 13 -14.93 59.77 -37.21
C ASN A 13 -14.05 58.53 -37.19
N LEU A 14 -12.73 58.70 -37.15
CA LEU A 14 -11.77 57.66 -36.84
C LEU A 14 -11.81 57.38 -35.32
N ALA A 15 -12.43 56.29 -34.95
CA ALA A 15 -12.25 55.73 -33.62
C ALA A 15 -10.94 54.93 -33.59
N ALA A 16 -9.97 55.42 -32.85
CA ALA A 16 -8.72 54.69 -32.56
C ALA A 16 -9.05 53.51 -31.64
N ALA A 17 -8.96 52.31 -32.18
CA ALA A 17 -9.02 51.09 -31.38
C ALA A 17 -7.66 50.86 -30.69
N ALA A 18 -7.59 51.12 -29.42
CA ALA A 18 -6.45 50.74 -28.59
C ALA A 18 -6.46 49.19 -28.40
N PHE A 19 -5.55 48.52 -29.07
CA PHE A 19 -5.25 47.11 -28.78
C PHE A 19 -4.51 47.04 -27.47
N VAL A 20 -5.21 46.63 -26.41
CA VAL A 20 -4.59 46.16 -25.17
C VAL A 20 -4.07 44.78 -25.47
N ALA A 21 -2.74 44.67 -25.65
CA ALA A 21 -2.05 43.38 -25.66
C ALA A 21 -2.08 42.80 -24.23
N VAL A 22 -3.03 41.94 -23.95
CA VAL A 22 -2.99 41.09 -22.76
C VAL A 22 -1.87 40.09 -22.99
N SER A 23 -0.72 40.38 -22.37
CA SER A 23 0.38 39.42 -22.24
C SER A 23 -0.11 38.26 -21.39
N LEU A 24 -0.55 37.17 -22.00
CA LEU A 24 -0.73 35.90 -21.36
C LEU A 24 0.67 35.41 -20.95
N CYS A 25 1.10 35.77 -19.73
CA CYS A 25 2.14 35.03 -19.06
C CYS A 25 1.61 33.60 -18.91
N SER A 26 2.06 32.74 -19.80
CA SER A 26 1.93 31.30 -19.64
C SER A 26 2.72 30.94 -18.40
N ASP A 27 2.03 30.87 -17.26
CA ASP A 27 2.51 30.10 -16.11
C ASP A 27 2.57 28.64 -16.56
N ALA A 28 3.69 28.29 -17.20
CA ALA A 28 4.15 26.92 -17.30
C ALA A 28 4.55 26.45 -15.90
N HIS A 29 3.56 26.39 -15.00
CA HIS A 29 3.67 25.60 -13.81
C HIS A 29 3.73 24.15 -14.30
N ALA A 30 4.90 23.57 -14.04
CA ALA A 30 5.23 22.18 -14.25
C ALA A 30 3.98 21.31 -14.11
N ALA A 31 3.55 20.77 -15.23
CA ALA A 31 2.66 19.62 -15.24
C ALA A 31 3.44 18.51 -14.55
N GLY A 32 3.35 18.43 -13.23
CA GLY A 32 3.74 17.26 -12.46
C GLY A 32 3.04 16.09 -13.13
N GLN A 33 3.83 15.26 -13.80
CA GLN A 33 3.31 14.09 -14.49
C GLN A 33 2.58 13.26 -13.47
N LEU A 34 1.27 13.11 -13.68
CA LEU A 34 0.37 12.35 -12.83
C LEU A 34 0.92 10.93 -12.69
N VAL A 35 1.48 10.62 -11.53
CA VAL A 35 1.67 9.25 -11.08
C VAL A 35 0.31 8.56 -11.23
N PRO A 36 0.25 7.33 -11.77
CA PRO A 36 -1.02 6.66 -12.00
C PRO A 36 -1.93 6.75 -10.78
N ARG A 37 -3.09 7.37 -10.92
CA ARG A 37 -4.04 7.69 -9.83
C ARG A 37 -4.60 6.47 -9.09
N ASP A 38 -4.20 5.25 -9.47
CA ASP A 38 -4.85 4.03 -9.00
C ASP A 38 -4.38 3.54 -7.64
N ALA A 39 -3.13 3.83 -7.22
CA ALA A 39 -2.72 3.57 -5.84
C ALA A 39 -3.36 4.56 -4.86
N ALA A 40 -3.53 5.84 -5.27
CA ALA A 40 -4.26 6.83 -4.46
C ALA A 40 -5.70 6.38 -4.15
N ARG A 41 -6.28 5.49 -4.96
CA ARG A 41 -7.60 4.89 -4.71
C ARG A 41 -7.62 3.84 -3.62
N LEU A 42 -6.48 3.25 -3.24
CA LEU A 42 -6.40 2.35 -2.07
C LEU A 42 -6.52 3.16 -0.78
N GLY A 43 -5.91 4.35 -0.72
CA GLY A 43 -5.98 5.24 0.43
C GLY A 43 -5.33 4.64 1.69
N ARG A 44 -5.98 4.78 2.84
CA ARG A 44 -5.50 4.35 4.15
C ARG A 44 -6.00 2.95 4.47
N GLY A 45 -5.11 2.08 4.92
CA GLY A 45 -5.43 0.69 5.23
C GLY A 45 -4.88 0.19 6.54
N ILE A 46 -5.19 -1.07 6.80
CA ILE A 46 -4.71 -1.77 7.98
C ILE A 46 -4.48 -3.24 7.65
N ASN A 47 -3.42 -3.82 8.20
CA ASN A 47 -3.11 -5.24 8.10
C ASN A 47 -4.01 -6.05 9.03
N ILE A 48 -4.53 -7.19 8.56
CA ILE A 48 -5.42 -8.09 9.29
C ILE A 48 -5.00 -9.55 9.09
N LEU A 49 -5.33 -10.38 10.07
CA LEU A 49 -5.27 -11.85 10.01
C LEU A 49 -3.85 -12.45 9.92
N GLY A 50 -2.80 -11.68 10.21
CA GLY A 50 -1.42 -12.13 10.10
C GLY A 50 -1.09 -13.36 10.97
N TYR A 51 -1.73 -13.51 12.12
CA TYR A 51 -1.51 -14.64 13.05
C TYR A 51 -2.83 -15.19 13.58
N ASP A 52 -3.91 -15.04 12.83
CA ASP A 52 -5.25 -15.38 13.27
C ASP A 52 -5.61 -16.83 12.93
N GLY A 53 -6.23 -17.53 13.90
CA GLY A 53 -6.71 -18.90 13.74
C GLY A 53 -7.94 -19.07 12.86
N ILE A 54 -8.48 -18.01 12.25
CA ILE A 54 -9.65 -18.05 11.38
C ILE A 54 -9.47 -19.02 10.21
N TRP A 55 -8.25 -19.11 9.69
CA TRP A 55 -7.91 -19.99 8.57
C TRP A 55 -8.05 -21.47 8.94
N GLU A 56 -7.84 -21.81 10.22
CA GLU A 56 -7.93 -23.17 10.76
C GLU A 56 -9.34 -23.50 11.28
N GLY A 57 -10.28 -22.57 11.16
CA GLY A 57 -11.66 -22.73 11.62
C GLY A 57 -11.82 -22.49 13.12
N GLY A 58 -10.91 -21.74 13.73
CA GLY A 58 -10.96 -21.39 15.14
C GLY A 58 -12.20 -20.54 15.47
N GLN A 59 -13.16 -21.11 16.21
CA GLN A 59 -14.33 -20.35 16.71
C GLN A 59 -13.93 -19.25 17.69
N ASN A 60 -12.72 -19.32 18.24
CA ASN A 60 -12.15 -18.36 19.19
C ASN A 60 -11.08 -17.47 18.56
N ALA A 61 -11.07 -17.35 17.23
CA ALA A 61 -10.17 -16.43 16.54
C ALA A 61 -10.38 -15.00 17.06
N PRO A 62 -9.32 -14.25 17.40
CA PRO A 62 -9.43 -12.88 17.90
C PRO A 62 -10.13 -11.95 16.90
N PHE A 63 -9.84 -12.11 15.63
CA PHE A 63 -10.48 -11.35 14.57
C PHE A 63 -11.88 -11.87 14.28
N ARG A 64 -12.83 -10.95 14.26
CA ARG A 64 -14.23 -11.23 13.90
C ARG A 64 -14.56 -10.48 12.62
N LEU A 65 -15.29 -11.08 11.70
CA LEU A 65 -15.70 -10.42 10.46
C LEU A 65 -16.46 -9.10 10.70
N ASP A 66 -17.17 -8.98 11.83
CA ASP A 66 -17.81 -7.73 12.24
C ASP A 66 -16.81 -6.59 12.52
N ASN A 67 -15.55 -6.90 12.84
CA ASN A 67 -14.50 -5.91 13.02
C ASN A 67 -14.23 -5.10 11.73
N LEU A 68 -14.52 -5.66 10.55
CA LEU A 68 -14.47 -4.94 9.27
C LEU A 68 -15.39 -3.71 9.27
N THR A 69 -16.51 -3.75 9.98
CA THR A 69 -17.40 -2.60 10.16
C THR A 69 -16.73 -1.52 11.01
N ALA A 70 -16.02 -1.90 12.06
CA ALA A 70 -15.26 -0.95 12.89
C ALA A 70 -14.10 -0.32 12.07
N ILE A 71 -13.40 -1.12 11.26
CA ILE A 71 -12.35 -0.66 10.36
C ILE A 71 -12.91 0.37 9.37
N LYS A 72 -14.02 0.07 8.72
CA LYS A 72 -14.67 1.01 7.78
C LYS A 72 -15.10 2.30 8.45
N LYS A 73 -15.76 2.22 9.61
CA LYS A 73 -16.23 3.40 10.38
C LYS A 73 -15.08 4.27 10.88
N ALA A 74 -13.92 3.69 11.15
CA ALA A 74 -12.72 4.41 11.54
C ALA A 74 -12.08 5.23 10.39
N GLY A 75 -12.52 5.03 9.15
CA GLY A 75 -12.06 5.79 7.98
C GLY A 75 -11.02 5.07 7.13
N PHE A 76 -10.78 3.78 7.34
CA PHE A 76 -9.95 2.97 6.46
C PHE A 76 -10.72 2.65 5.16
N SER A 77 -10.00 2.49 4.08
CA SER A 77 -10.52 2.23 2.73
C SER A 77 -10.16 0.85 2.19
N HIS A 78 -9.10 0.25 2.72
CA HIS A 78 -8.67 -1.10 2.37
C HIS A 78 -8.16 -1.88 3.58
N VAL A 79 -8.09 -3.19 3.42
CA VAL A 79 -7.42 -4.10 4.35
C VAL A 79 -6.45 -4.99 3.59
N ARG A 80 -5.28 -5.20 4.16
CA ARG A 80 -4.28 -6.15 3.65
C ARG A 80 -4.43 -7.45 4.43
N ILE A 81 -4.81 -8.51 3.73
CA ILE A 81 -5.03 -9.84 4.26
C ILE A 81 -3.70 -10.57 4.25
N ASN A 82 -3.11 -10.78 5.41
CA ASN A 82 -1.85 -11.51 5.55
C ASN A 82 -2.15 -13.02 5.52
N PHE A 83 -2.07 -13.63 4.34
CA PHE A 83 -2.45 -15.01 4.13
C PHE A 83 -1.23 -15.91 3.99
N PHE A 84 -1.02 -16.80 4.97
CA PHE A 84 0.05 -17.80 4.97
C PHE A 84 -0.36 -19.00 4.11
N GLY A 85 -0.37 -18.82 2.78
CA GLY A 85 -0.90 -19.79 1.85
C GLY A 85 -0.11 -21.09 1.79
N PHE A 86 1.21 -21.02 1.92
CA PHE A 86 2.08 -22.21 1.86
C PHE A 86 1.82 -23.18 3.01
N LYS A 87 1.40 -22.68 4.17
CA LYS A 87 1.00 -23.48 5.33
C LYS A 87 -0.15 -24.43 5.00
N PHE A 88 -1.00 -24.07 4.06
CA PHE A 88 -2.21 -24.81 3.68
C PHE A 88 -2.07 -25.56 2.36
N MET A 89 -0.83 -25.75 1.89
CA MET A 89 -0.51 -26.58 0.74
C MET A 89 -0.18 -28.00 1.13
N ASP A 90 -0.68 -28.96 0.38
CA ASP A 90 -0.27 -30.35 0.47
C ASP A 90 1.11 -30.61 -0.16
N ARG A 91 1.54 -31.88 -0.19
CA ARG A 91 2.84 -32.27 -0.81
C ARG A 91 2.91 -32.03 -2.31
N GLY A 92 1.77 -31.87 -2.99
CA GLY A 92 1.68 -31.50 -4.40
C GLY A 92 1.56 -30.02 -4.63
N ASN A 93 1.75 -29.20 -3.59
CA ASN A 93 1.53 -27.75 -3.57
C ASN A 93 0.10 -27.34 -3.94
N MET A 94 -0.89 -28.18 -3.61
CA MET A 94 -2.31 -27.87 -3.76
C MET A 94 -2.86 -27.23 -2.49
N LEU A 95 -3.52 -26.09 -2.63
CA LEU A 95 -4.17 -25.38 -1.52
C LEU A 95 -5.40 -26.13 -1.02
N ASP A 96 -5.60 -26.15 0.29
CA ASP A 96 -6.77 -26.73 0.93
C ASP A 96 -8.05 -25.97 0.54
N GLU A 97 -9.00 -26.67 -0.04
CA GLU A 97 -10.27 -26.08 -0.51
C GLU A 97 -11.15 -25.54 0.65
N VAL A 98 -11.03 -26.07 1.85
CA VAL A 98 -11.75 -25.53 3.02
C VAL A 98 -11.21 -24.17 3.38
N VAL A 99 -9.89 -24.00 3.35
CA VAL A 99 -9.22 -22.73 3.62
C VAL A 99 -9.53 -21.72 2.50
N LEU A 100 -9.53 -22.15 1.23
CA LEU A 100 -9.91 -21.29 0.11
C LEU A 100 -11.35 -20.78 0.21
N ARG A 101 -12.30 -21.61 0.65
CA ARG A 101 -13.69 -21.15 0.90
C ARG A 101 -13.76 -20.12 2.04
N ARG A 102 -12.92 -20.25 3.07
CA ARG A 102 -12.83 -19.22 4.13
C ARG A 102 -12.25 -17.92 3.59
N LEU A 103 -11.24 -18.01 2.74
CA LEU A 103 -10.68 -16.84 2.07
C LEU A 103 -11.73 -16.13 1.19
N ASP A 104 -12.54 -16.90 0.42
CA ASP A 104 -13.66 -16.34 -0.34
C ASP A 104 -14.62 -15.55 0.56
N ALA A 105 -15.03 -16.15 1.69
CA ALA A 105 -15.95 -15.51 2.63
C ALA A 105 -15.35 -14.22 3.23
N VAL A 106 -14.06 -14.22 3.58
CA VAL A 106 -13.37 -13.01 4.08
C VAL A 106 -13.35 -11.92 3.01
N ILE A 107 -13.01 -12.26 1.76
CA ILE A 107 -12.98 -11.30 0.65
C ILE A 107 -14.39 -10.72 0.40
N GLU A 108 -15.42 -11.55 0.40
CA GLU A 108 -16.81 -11.13 0.22
C GLU A 108 -17.27 -10.16 1.31
N GLU A 109 -16.96 -10.47 2.57
CA GLU A 109 -17.30 -9.61 3.72
C GLU A 109 -16.56 -8.26 3.69
N ILE A 110 -15.32 -8.22 3.21
CA ILE A 110 -14.56 -6.98 3.01
C ILE A 110 -15.24 -6.14 1.92
N LEU A 111 -15.56 -6.75 0.78
CA LEU A 111 -16.22 -6.07 -0.34
C LEU A 111 -17.61 -5.56 0.01
N ALA A 112 -18.38 -6.34 0.79
CA ALA A 112 -19.74 -5.97 1.26
C ALA A 112 -19.73 -4.70 2.11
N ARG A 113 -18.61 -4.42 2.81
CA ARG A 113 -18.43 -3.20 3.61
C ARG A 113 -17.78 -2.06 2.84
N ASN A 114 -17.69 -2.20 1.50
CA ASN A 114 -17.05 -1.22 0.63
C ASN A 114 -15.58 -0.91 1.05
N LEU A 115 -14.87 -1.94 1.49
CA LEU A 115 -13.43 -1.95 1.64
C LEU A 115 -12.79 -2.61 0.40
N VAL A 116 -11.51 -2.33 0.15
CA VAL A 116 -10.73 -3.02 -0.89
C VAL A 116 -9.92 -4.13 -0.24
N PRO A 117 -10.09 -5.41 -0.61
CA PRO A 117 -9.20 -6.47 -0.16
C PRO A 117 -7.89 -6.45 -0.94
N ILE A 118 -6.78 -6.56 -0.23
CA ILE A 118 -5.45 -6.89 -0.78
C ILE A 118 -5.13 -8.29 -0.27
N LEU A 119 -4.99 -9.26 -1.14
CA LEU A 119 -4.54 -10.61 -0.79
C LEU A 119 -3.04 -10.69 -0.94
N ASP A 120 -2.36 -10.85 0.15
CA ASP A 120 -0.93 -10.95 0.29
C ASP A 120 -0.52 -12.39 0.63
N GLU A 121 0.37 -12.98 -0.19
CA GLU A 121 1.05 -14.21 0.20
C GLU A 121 2.13 -13.89 1.24
N HIS A 122 1.90 -14.35 2.49
CA HIS A 122 2.66 -13.88 3.66
C HIS A 122 3.74 -14.85 4.18
N ASP A 123 3.94 -16.00 3.52
CA ASP A 123 4.85 -17.06 3.95
C ASP A 123 6.33 -16.77 3.62
N THR A 124 6.91 -15.79 4.27
CA THR A 124 8.33 -15.41 4.06
C THR A 124 9.32 -16.44 4.58
N HIS A 125 8.99 -17.21 5.61
CA HIS A 125 9.93 -18.12 6.25
C HIS A 125 10.47 -19.22 5.34
N VAL A 126 9.65 -19.78 4.45
CA VAL A 126 10.09 -20.72 3.43
C VAL A 126 11.09 -20.05 2.50
N CYS A 127 10.72 -18.85 2.03
CA CYS A 127 11.48 -18.09 1.05
C CYS A 127 12.84 -17.61 1.58
N GLN A 128 12.94 -17.32 2.87
CA GLN A 128 14.19 -16.92 3.51
C GLN A 128 15.18 -18.10 3.65
N ARG A 129 14.68 -19.34 3.75
CA ARG A 129 15.51 -20.54 3.94
C ARG A 129 15.88 -21.23 2.65
N ASP A 130 14.94 -21.36 1.72
CA ASP A 130 15.10 -22.10 0.48
C ASP A 130 14.39 -21.38 -0.68
N VAL A 131 15.19 -20.74 -1.51
CA VAL A 131 14.72 -19.97 -2.68
C VAL A 131 14.06 -20.87 -3.72
N SER A 132 14.50 -22.12 -3.87
CA SER A 132 13.95 -23.09 -4.83
C SER A 132 12.55 -23.54 -4.38
N GLU A 133 12.42 -24.00 -3.14
CA GLU A 133 11.14 -24.39 -2.56
C GLU A 133 10.15 -23.22 -2.58
N CYS A 134 10.61 -22.02 -2.20
CA CYS A 134 9.82 -20.80 -2.30
C CYS A 134 9.28 -20.59 -3.73
N GLY A 135 10.15 -20.67 -4.72
CA GLY A 135 9.77 -20.47 -6.11
C GLY A 135 8.73 -21.49 -6.59
N GLU A 136 8.86 -22.76 -6.22
CA GLU A 136 7.90 -23.81 -6.55
C GLU A 136 6.51 -23.51 -5.93
N LYS A 137 6.50 -23.24 -4.64
CA LYS A 137 5.27 -22.93 -3.88
C LYS A 137 4.60 -21.65 -4.38
N LEU A 138 5.36 -20.58 -4.60
CA LEU A 138 4.83 -19.29 -5.03
C LEU A 138 4.19 -19.38 -6.42
N ARG A 139 4.83 -20.08 -7.36
CA ARG A 139 4.23 -20.34 -8.69
C ARG A 139 2.96 -21.19 -8.59
N ALA A 140 2.95 -22.20 -7.73
CA ALA A 140 1.78 -23.04 -7.51
C ALA A 140 0.63 -22.26 -6.85
N PHE A 141 0.93 -21.43 -5.86
CA PHE A 141 0.00 -20.52 -5.22
C PHE A 141 -0.68 -19.60 -6.25
N TRP A 142 0.11 -18.87 -7.02
CA TRP A 142 -0.46 -17.90 -7.96
C TRP A 142 -1.20 -18.55 -9.13
N ARG A 143 -0.83 -19.76 -9.56
CA ARG A 143 -1.66 -20.50 -10.54
C ARG A 143 -3.06 -20.77 -10.00
N GLN A 144 -3.18 -21.26 -8.77
CA GLN A 144 -4.46 -21.60 -8.15
C GLN A 144 -5.29 -20.36 -7.81
N ILE A 145 -4.69 -19.36 -7.20
CA ILE A 145 -5.36 -18.13 -6.80
C ILE A 145 -5.80 -17.31 -8.02
N ALA A 146 -4.94 -17.17 -9.03
CA ALA A 146 -5.30 -16.43 -10.23
C ALA A 146 -6.44 -17.11 -11.00
N GLU A 147 -6.45 -18.42 -11.10
CA GLU A 147 -7.54 -19.20 -11.73
C GLU A 147 -8.84 -19.06 -10.91
N ARG A 148 -8.78 -19.23 -9.58
CA ARG A 148 -9.96 -19.12 -8.71
C ARG A 148 -10.67 -17.77 -8.82
N TYR A 149 -9.90 -16.70 -8.97
CA TYR A 149 -10.43 -15.34 -9.01
C TYR A 149 -10.48 -14.74 -10.43
N ALA A 150 -10.30 -15.55 -11.47
CA ALA A 150 -10.45 -15.13 -12.85
C ALA A 150 -11.87 -14.55 -13.10
N GLY A 151 -11.94 -13.29 -13.53
CA GLY A 151 -13.20 -12.59 -13.74
C GLY A 151 -14.04 -12.31 -12.49
N ARG A 152 -13.58 -12.69 -11.30
CA ARG A 152 -14.26 -12.44 -10.02
C ARG A 152 -13.61 -11.28 -9.26
N TYR A 153 -14.41 -10.59 -8.46
CA TYR A 153 -13.96 -9.54 -7.52
C TYR A 153 -13.00 -8.52 -8.15
N PRO A 154 -13.45 -7.68 -9.08
CA PRO A 154 -12.57 -6.75 -9.82
C PRO A 154 -11.83 -5.76 -8.92
N ARG A 155 -12.30 -5.57 -7.67
CA ARG A 155 -11.63 -4.73 -6.67
C ARG A 155 -10.59 -5.47 -5.84
N LEU A 156 -10.50 -6.80 -5.90
CA LEU A 156 -9.47 -7.57 -5.22
C LEU A 156 -8.11 -7.26 -5.84
N VAL A 157 -7.13 -6.95 -5.00
CA VAL A 157 -5.74 -6.69 -5.38
C VAL A 157 -4.90 -7.87 -4.93
N PHE A 158 -3.93 -8.28 -5.74
CA PHE A 158 -2.97 -9.32 -5.39
C PHE A 158 -1.65 -8.70 -4.96
N GLU A 159 -1.02 -9.22 -3.93
CA GLU A 159 0.35 -8.90 -3.55
C GLU A 159 1.19 -10.17 -3.61
N VAL A 160 2.26 -10.13 -4.44
CA VAL A 160 2.92 -11.37 -4.89
C VAL A 160 3.58 -12.13 -3.74
N LEU A 161 4.29 -11.42 -2.88
CA LEU A 161 4.94 -12.00 -1.70
C LEU A 161 5.26 -10.90 -0.70
N ASN A 162 4.96 -11.15 0.57
CA ASN A 162 5.42 -10.32 1.69
C ASN A 162 6.95 -10.44 1.83
N GLU A 163 7.64 -9.32 2.04
CA GLU A 163 9.06 -9.22 2.45
C GLU A 163 9.99 -10.27 1.84
N PRO A 164 10.11 -10.35 0.50
CA PRO A 164 11.12 -11.21 -0.11
C PRO A 164 12.52 -10.85 0.42
N GLY A 165 13.32 -11.86 0.76
CA GLY A 165 14.62 -11.61 1.40
C GLY A 165 15.40 -12.89 1.70
N GLY A 166 16.22 -12.86 2.75
CA GLY A 166 17.02 -13.98 3.18
C GLY A 166 18.11 -14.33 2.14
N GLN A 167 18.03 -15.52 1.54
CA GLN A 167 19.00 -15.98 0.54
C GLN A 167 18.69 -15.50 -0.89
N MET A 168 17.60 -14.78 -1.09
CA MET A 168 17.25 -14.21 -2.40
C MET A 168 18.21 -13.08 -2.78
N THR A 169 18.62 -13.06 -4.04
CA THR A 169 19.32 -11.92 -4.67
C THR A 169 18.31 -11.08 -5.46
N SER A 170 18.67 -9.84 -5.80
CA SER A 170 17.83 -9.00 -6.68
C SER A 170 17.53 -9.70 -8.01
N ALA A 171 18.50 -10.42 -8.58
CA ALA A 171 18.29 -11.17 -9.81
C ALA A 171 17.30 -12.33 -9.66
N SER A 172 17.43 -13.15 -8.61
CA SER A 172 16.52 -14.28 -8.36
C SER A 172 15.11 -13.81 -8.01
N TRP A 173 15.00 -12.75 -7.21
CA TRP A 173 13.69 -12.16 -6.88
C TRP A 173 13.01 -11.58 -8.11
N ASN A 174 13.69 -10.74 -8.89
CA ASN A 174 13.13 -10.15 -10.11
C ASN A 174 12.66 -11.22 -11.10
N SER A 175 13.42 -12.33 -11.25
CA SER A 175 13.01 -13.45 -12.09
C SER A 175 11.71 -14.09 -11.59
N LEU A 176 11.66 -14.47 -10.31
CA LEU A 176 10.50 -15.12 -9.70
C LEU A 176 9.27 -14.21 -9.68
N LEU A 177 9.46 -12.94 -9.34
CA LEU A 177 8.39 -11.91 -9.33
C LEU A 177 7.77 -11.79 -10.73
N ASN A 178 8.59 -11.65 -11.78
CA ASN A 178 8.11 -11.51 -13.15
C ASN A 178 7.41 -12.77 -13.67
N GLU A 179 7.90 -13.96 -13.27
CA GLU A 179 7.21 -15.22 -13.56
C GLU A 179 5.82 -15.28 -12.91
N CYS A 180 5.70 -14.89 -11.63
CA CYS A 180 4.42 -14.86 -10.92
C CYS A 180 3.46 -13.82 -11.52
N ILE A 181 3.95 -12.63 -11.88
CA ILE A 181 3.16 -11.63 -12.61
C ILE A 181 2.65 -12.23 -13.93
N GLY A 182 3.50 -12.90 -14.67
CA GLY A 182 3.12 -13.59 -15.92
C GLY A 182 2.05 -14.66 -15.70
N ILE A 183 2.13 -15.44 -14.63
CA ILE A 183 1.12 -16.41 -14.24
C ILE A 183 -0.24 -15.71 -13.96
N ILE A 184 -0.24 -14.65 -13.17
CA ILE A 184 -1.44 -13.87 -12.84
C ILE A 184 -2.07 -13.27 -14.10
N ARG A 185 -1.28 -12.73 -15.01
CA ARG A 185 -1.75 -12.05 -16.23
C ARG A 185 -2.48 -12.97 -17.21
N ARG A 186 -2.24 -14.29 -17.18
CA ARG A 186 -2.94 -15.24 -18.06
C ARG A 186 -4.46 -15.24 -17.86
N THR A 187 -4.91 -15.03 -16.62
CA THR A 187 -6.35 -15.08 -16.26
C THR A 187 -6.87 -13.77 -15.67
N ASN A 188 -5.97 -12.84 -15.31
CA ASN A 188 -6.30 -11.58 -14.65
C ASN A 188 -5.54 -10.40 -15.29
N ALA A 189 -5.76 -10.15 -16.58
CA ALA A 189 -5.03 -9.15 -17.36
C ALA A 189 -5.03 -7.75 -16.73
N GLU A 190 -6.18 -7.30 -16.19
CA GLU A 190 -6.36 -5.96 -15.65
C GLU A 190 -6.27 -5.87 -14.11
N ARG A 191 -6.01 -6.98 -13.45
CA ARG A 191 -5.92 -6.99 -11.98
C ARG A 191 -4.75 -6.17 -11.50
N ARG A 192 -4.97 -5.32 -10.50
CA ARG A 192 -3.87 -4.65 -9.81
C ARG A 192 -3.05 -5.67 -9.04
N VAL A 193 -1.73 -5.59 -9.22
CA VAL A 193 -0.77 -6.48 -8.55
C VAL A 193 0.26 -5.62 -7.84
N ILE A 194 0.52 -5.96 -6.59
CA ILE A 194 1.53 -5.32 -5.75
C ILE A 194 2.80 -6.17 -5.81
N ALA A 195 3.91 -5.50 -6.09
CA ALA A 195 5.24 -6.07 -6.20
C ALA A 195 6.14 -5.50 -5.09
N ALA A 196 6.65 -6.36 -4.23
CA ALA A 196 7.51 -5.94 -3.13
C ALA A 196 8.96 -5.72 -3.58
N VAL A 197 9.64 -4.74 -2.96
CA VAL A 197 11.09 -4.63 -3.04
C VAL A 197 11.74 -5.76 -2.22
N LEU A 198 12.93 -6.18 -2.65
CA LEU A 198 13.73 -7.14 -1.88
C LEU A 198 14.25 -6.45 -0.60
N ASN A 199 14.28 -7.16 0.53
CA ASN A 199 14.77 -6.64 1.81
C ASN A 199 14.14 -5.27 2.15
N THR A 200 12.87 -5.29 2.45
CA THR A 200 12.02 -4.08 2.59
C THR A 200 12.58 -3.04 3.56
N ASP A 201 13.35 -3.45 4.58
CA ASP A 201 13.98 -2.55 5.56
C ASP A 201 15.08 -1.66 4.98
N GLU A 202 15.76 -2.12 3.92
CA GLU A 202 16.85 -1.38 3.25
C GLU A 202 16.35 -0.52 2.08
N ILE A 203 15.13 -0.79 1.62
CA ILE A 203 14.47 -0.15 0.49
C ILE A 203 15.37 -0.07 -0.75
N PRO A 204 15.90 -1.21 -1.28
CA PRO A 204 16.72 -1.22 -2.48
C PRO A 204 15.86 -1.12 -3.74
N ILE A 205 15.06 -0.07 -3.80
CA ILE A 205 14.00 0.11 -4.81
C ILE A 205 14.57 0.25 -6.24
N ASP A 206 15.83 0.70 -6.36
CA ASP A 206 16.50 0.84 -7.65
C ASP A 206 16.85 -0.51 -8.29
N ASP A 207 16.91 -1.59 -7.49
CA ASP A 207 17.21 -2.95 -7.96
C ASP A 207 15.97 -3.68 -8.50
N LEU A 208 14.78 -3.12 -8.32
CA LEU A 208 13.54 -3.75 -8.73
C LEU A 208 13.32 -3.63 -10.24
N ALA A 209 13.18 -4.76 -10.92
CA ALA A 209 12.94 -4.84 -12.36
C ALA A 209 11.52 -5.37 -12.65
N LEU A 210 10.67 -4.55 -13.23
CA LEU A 210 9.26 -4.86 -13.53
C LEU A 210 9.00 -4.77 -15.04
N PRO A 211 8.00 -5.51 -15.57
CA PRO A 211 7.56 -5.37 -16.96
C PRO A 211 7.18 -3.92 -17.27
N ALA A 212 7.84 -3.32 -18.25
CA ALA A 212 7.70 -1.89 -18.56
C ALA A 212 6.27 -1.50 -18.96
N ASP A 213 5.59 -2.38 -19.70
CA ASP A 213 4.27 -2.11 -20.27
C ASP A 213 3.10 -2.42 -19.33
N ASP A 214 3.35 -3.15 -18.24
CA ASP A 214 2.30 -3.44 -17.26
C ASP A 214 2.10 -2.27 -16.30
N ARG A 215 1.04 -1.48 -16.55
CA ARG A 215 0.68 -0.29 -15.75
C ARG A 215 -0.22 -0.60 -14.56
N ASN A 216 -0.66 -1.85 -14.40
CA ASN A 216 -1.46 -2.29 -13.27
C ASN A 216 -0.60 -2.83 -12.10
N LEU A 217 0.71 -2.52 -12.11
CA LEU A 217 1.62 -2.84 -11.02
C LEU A 217 1.78 -1.66 -10.07
N ILE A 218 1.75 -1.97 -8.77
CA ILE A 218 1.99 -1.07 -7.65
C ILE A 218 3.22 -1.60 -6.92
N VAL A 219 4.16 -0.73 -6.53
CA VAL A 219 5.36 -1.18 -5.80
C VAL A 219 5.16 -0.95 -4.31
N THR A 220 5.44 -1.99 -3.52
CA THR A 220 5.37 -1.88 -2.06
C THR A 220 6.76 -1.94 -1.41
N PHE A 221 6.88 -1.18 -0.34
CA PHE A 221 7.95 -1.27 0.65
C PHE A 221 7.35 -1.19 2.04
N HIS A 222 8.10 -1.61 3.06
CA HIS A 222 7.74 -1.47 4.46
C HIS A 222 8.66 -0.46 5.12
N TYR A 223 8.20 0.14 6.22
CA TYR A 223 9.01 1.14 6.90
C TYR A 223 8.95 0.99 8.41
N TYR A 224 10.03 0.45 8.95
CA TYR A 224 10.22 0.28 10.38
C TYR A 224 11.49 0.97 10.91
N ALA A 225 12.15 1.79 10.07
CA ALA A 225 13.37 2.50 10.49
C ALA A 225 13.05 3.64 11.47
N PRO A 226 13.85 3.77 12.56
CA PRO A 226 14.92 2.87 12.97
C PRO A 226 14.36 1.64 13.70
N ILE A 227 14.69 0.44 13.25
CA ILE A 227 14.11 -0.82 13.74
C ILE A 227 14.31 -1.00 15.26
N ARG A 228 15.38 -0.48 15.83
CA ARG A 228 15.63 -0.51 17.27
C ARG A 228 14.56 0.26 18.06
N PHE A 229 14.01 1.33 17.50
CA PHE A 229 12.90 2.07 18.10
C PHE A 229 11.57 1.34 17.89
N THR A 230 11.27 0.95 16.66
CA THR A 230 9.95 0.37 16.33
C THR A 230 9.71 -1.01 16.94
N HIS A 231 10.79 -1.77 17.20
CA HIS A 231 10.71 -3.13 17.75
C HIS A 231 11.25 -3.25 19.18
N GLN A 232 11.54 -2.15 19.86
CA GLN A 232 12.06 -2.18 21.24
C GLN A 232 11.15 -2.97 22.17
N GLY A 233 11.76 -3.85 22.97
CA GLY A 233 11.05 -4.71 23.91
C GLY A 233 10.26 -5.85 23.29
N ALA A 234 10.37 -6.11 21.98
CA ALA A 234 9.66 -7.16 21.28
C ALA A 234 10.14 -8.57 21.71
N PRO A 235 9.26 -9.42 22.27
CA PRO A 235 9.66 -10.67 22.92
C PRO A 235 10.05 -11.79 21.95
N TRP A 236 9.70 -11.68 20.67
CA TRP A 236 10.02 -12.67 19.64
C TRP A 236 11.47 -12.60 19.13
N SER A 237 12.24 -11.61 19.60
CA SER A 237 13.66 -11.48 19.29
C SER A 237 14.44 -11.15 20.55
N GLU A 238 15.43 -11.98 20.90
CA GLU A 238 16.30 -11.73 22.05
C GLU A 238 17.01 -10.38 21.96
N THR A 239 17.37 -9.94 20.75
CA THR A 239 18.00 -8.65 20.51
C THR A 239 17.04 -7.51 20.86
N PHE A 240 15.81 -7.56 20.36
CA PHE A 240 14.83 -6.50 20.59
C PHE A 240 14.26 -6.50 22.01
N ALA A 241 14.08 -7.66 22.60
CA ALA A 241 13.57 -7.81 23.97
C ALA A 241 14.43 -7.06 25.03
N ARG A 242 15.73 -6.91 24.75
CA ARG A 242 16.69 -6.25 25.64
C ARG A 242 16.85 -4.75 25.38
N ILE A 243 16.21 -4.20 24.35
CA ILE A 243 16.26 -2.77 24.05
C ILE A 243 15.36 -2.04 25.06
N GLY A 244 15.99 -1.16 25.85
CA GLY A 244 15.30 -0.28 26.80
C GLY A 244 14.59 0.87 26.07
N PRO A 245 13.87 1.72 26.80
CA PRO A 245 13.05 2.74 26.18
C PRO A 245 13.89 3.71 25.35
N LEU A 246 13.60 3.74 24.04
CA LEU A 246 14.14 4.69 23.09
C LEU A 246 13.01 5.64 22.66
N ASP A 247 13.36 6.90 22.51
CA ASP A 247 12.46 7.92 21.95
C ASP A 247 12.66 8.09 20.45
N TRP A 248 11.67 8.69 19.81
CA TRP A 248 11.68 9.10 18.41
C TRP A 248 10.96 10.44 18.24
N GLY A 249 11.39 11.23 17.26
CA GLY A 249 10.74 12.49 16.90
C GLY A 249 11.65 13.71 17.12
N SER A 250 12.96 13.49 17.18
CA SER A 250 13.92 14.58 17.02
C SER A 250 13.93 15.09 15.58
N PRO A 251 14.39 16.34 15.30
CA PRO A 251 14.56 16.82 13.93
C PRO A 251 15.41 15.90 13.06
N ASP A 252 16.43 15.24 13.63
CA ASP A 252 17.30 14.31 12.91
C ASP A 252 16.57 13.01 12.56
N ASP A 253 15.69 12.49 13.43
CA ASP A 253 14.88 11.32 13.15
C ASP A 253 13.93 11.60 11.99
N GLU A 254 13.23 12.74 12.02
CA GLU A 254 12.31 13.14 10.98
C GLU A 254 13.03 13.39 9.64
N ALA A 255 14.24 14.00 9.68
CA ALA A 255 15.03 14.25 8.49
C ALA A 255 15.49 12.96 7.81
N LYS A 256 15.92 11.94 8.58
CA LYS A 256 16.29 10.62 8.06
C LYS A 256 15.09 9.94 7.40
N ALA A 257 13.95 9.87 8.10
CA ALA A 257 12.74 9.29 7.54
C ALA A 257 12.26 10.03 6.28
N ALA A 258 12.35 11.35 6.24
CA ALA A 258 12.03 12.15 5.06
C ALA A 258 12.95 11.85 3.88
N ALA A 259 14.25 11.62 4.12
CA ALA A 259 15.22 11.27 3.08
C ALA A 259 14.95 9.89 2.47
N ASP A 260 14.58 8.89 3.29
CA ASP A 260 14.19 7.57 2.81
C ASP A 260 12.95 7.66 1.91
N PHE A 261 11.93 8.40 2.33
CA PHE A 261 10.72 8.60 1.53
C PHE A 261 10.98 9.39 0.25
N GLU A 262 11.92 10.33 0.29
CA GLU A 262 12.33 11.06 -0.89
C GLU A 262 13.04 10.17 -1.93
N LYS A 263 13.85 9.20 -1.48
CA LYS A 263 14.44 8.18 -2.36
C LYS A 263 13.34 7.42 -3.13
N VAL A 264 12.31 6.97 -2.42
CA VAL A 264 11.16 6.27 -3.01
C VAL A 264 10.37 7.18 -3.96
N SER A 265 10.16 8.46 -3.60
CA SER A 265 9.46 9.42 -4.46
C SER A 265 10.17 9.61 -5.80
N ARG A 266 11.49 9.85 -5.76
CA ARG A 266 12.29 10.01 -6.99
C ARG A 266 12.24 8.79 -7.88
N TRP A 267 12.29 7.60 -7.29
CA TRP A 267 12.11 6.36 -8.03
C TRP A 267 10.72 6.26 -8.67
N SER A 268 9.66 6.52 -7.91
CA SER A 268 8.27 6.50 -8.36
C SER A 268 8.02 7.44 -9.55
N GLU A 269 8.59 8.64 -9.49
CA GLU A 269 8.49 9.64 -10.56
C GLU A 269 9.25 9.21 -11.82
N ARG A 270 10.47 8.67 -11.67
CA ARG A 270 11.29 8.19 -12.76
C ARG A 270 10.66 7.01 -13.49
N GLU A 271 10.19 6.02 -12.73
CA GLU A 271 9.60 4.79 -13.27
C GLU A 271 8.11 4.94 -13.61
N LYS A 272 7.49 6.06 -13.21
CA LYS A 272 6.04 6.32 -13.35
C LYS A 272 5.20 5.21 -12.76
N ARG A 273 5.58 4.74 -11.56
CA ARG A 273 4.94 3.65 -10.84
C ARG A 273 4.29 4.15 -9.56
N ALA A 274 3.11 3.62 -9.28
CA ALA A 274 2.43 3.85 -8.02
C ALA A 274 3.16 3.15 -6.87
N VAL A 275 3.15 3.78 -5.69
CA VAL A 275 3.79 3.27 -4.47
C VAL A 275 2.74 3.00 -3.39
N TYR A 276 2.96 1.94 -2.67
CA TYR A 276 2.21 1.50 -1.51
C TYR A 276 3.15 1.26 -0.33
N LEU A 277 2.92 1.91 0.79
CA LEU A 277 3.59 1.61 2.05
C LEU A 277 2.80 0.48 2.73
N GLY A 278 3.20 -0.79 2.48
CA GLY A 278 2.43 -1.97 2.87
C GLY A 278 2.39 -2.21 4.37
N GLU A 279 3.45 -1.82 5.07
CA GLU A 279 3.54 -1.91 6.51
C GLU A 279 4.34 -0.77 7.11
N PHE A 280 3.89 -0.30 8.26
CA PHE A 280 4.64 0.48 9.24
C PHE A 280 3.95 0.36 10.60
N GLY A 281 4.72 0.44 11.65
CA GLY A 281 4.18 0.30 13.01
C GLY A 281 5.24 0.52 14.07
N VAL A 282 4.81 0.56 15.32
CA VAL A 282 5.70 0.63 16.50
C VAL A 282 5.14 -0.28 17.58
N TYR A 283 5.97 -1.21 18.08
CA TYR A 283 5.60 -2.14 19.13
C TYR A 283 5.20 -1.41 20.43
N GLU A 284 4.24 -1.97 21.13
CA GLU A 284 3.57 -1.28 22.25
C GLU A 284 4.48 -0.93 23.44
N ARG A 285 5.69 -1.52 23.55
CA ARG A 285 6.67 -1.19 24.58
C ARG A 285 7.38 0.13 24.37
N ALA A 286 7.30 0.71 23.19
CA ALA A 286 7.84 2.03 22.94
C ALA A 286 7.04 3.11 23.72
N PRO A 287 7.69 4.21 24.16
CA PRO A 287 7.01 5.33 24.82
C PRO A 287 5.84 5.84 23.98
N SER A 288 4.66 5.98 24.61
CA SER A 288 3.40 6.26 23.91
C SER A 288 3.45 7.53 23.06
N GLU A 289 4.05 8.61 23.55
CA GLU A 289 4.16 9.87 22.80
C GLU A 289 5.06 9.73 21.57
N SER A 290 6.22 9.07 21.74
CA SER A 290 7.14 8.82 20.62
C SER A 290 6.51 7.91 19.56
N ARG A 291 5.75 6.90 20.00
CA ARG A 291 4.97 6.03 19.12
C ARG A 291 3.95 6.82 18.31
N GLN A 292 3.18 7.70 18.96
CA GLN A 292 2.18 8.55 18.28
C GLN A 292 2.86 9.53 17.29
N ARG A 293 3.98 10.14 17.66
CA ARG A 293 4.76 11.00 16.74
C ARG A 293 5.20 10.25 15.49
N TYR A 294 5.81 9.08 15.66
CA TYR A 294 6.28 8.25 14.56
C TYR A 294 5.13 7.87 13.61
N LEU A 295 4.03 7.31 14.15
CA LEU A 295 2.88 6.89 13.36
C LEU A 295 2.25 8.06 12.60
N SER A 296 2.11 9.21 13.25
CA SER A 296 1.59 10.41 12.59
C SER A 296 2.53 10.91 11.49
N PHE A 297 3.83 10.93 11.75
CA PHE A 297 4.83 11.38 10.77
C PHE A 297 4.83 10.49 9.53
N VAL A 298 4.92 9.18 9.70
CA VAL A 298 4.96 8.20 8.61
C VAL A 298 3.67 8.25 7.78
N ALA A 299 2.50 8.14 8.43
CA ALA A 299 1.22 8.18 7.75
C ALA A 299 1.00 9.50 6.98
N ARG A 300 1.32 10.66 7.59
CA ARG A 300 1.19 11.96 6.92
C ARG A 300 2.21 12.13 5.79
N SER A 301 3.40 11.55 5.93
CA SER A 301 4.41 11.60 4.88
C SER A 301 3.99 10.80 3.64
N ALA A 302 3.33 9.65 3.83
CA ALA A 302 2.71 8.89 2.75
C ALA A 302 1.51 9.65 2.13
N ASP A 303 0.60 10.18 2.98
CA ASP A 303 -0.55 10.97 2.53
C ASP A 303 -0.13 12.16 1.63
N ARG A 304 0.90 12.93 2.05
CA ARG A 304 1.40 14.10 1.27
C ARG A 304 1.97 13.72 -0.10
N ARG A 305 2.47 12.50 -0.22
CA ARG A 305 3.01 11.96 -1.49
C ARG A 305 1.95 11.29 -2.36
N GLY A 306 0.71 11.22 -1.89
CA GLY A 306 -0.37 10.51 -2.56
C GLY A 306 -0.22 8.99 -2.56
N TRP A 307 0.61 8.46 -1.66
CA TRP A 307 0.78 7.02 -1.51
C TRP A 307 -0.36 6.42 -0.69
N ALA A 308 -0.78 5.23 -1.07
CA ALA A 308 -1.57 4.39 -0.18
C ALA A 308 -0.66 3.77 0.89
N TRP A 309 -1.25 3.45 2.05
CA TRP A 309 -0.52 2.84 3.14
C TRP A 309 -1.40 1.94 4.00
N ALA A 310 -0.80 0.93 4.66
CA ALA A 310 -1.46 0.13 5.68
C ALA A 310 -0.62 0.05 6.97
N TYR A 311 -1.32 0.25 8.07
CA TYR A 311 -0.74 0.12 9.40
C TYR A 311 -0.56 -1.35 9.78
N TRP A 312 0.58 -1.72 10.33
CA TRP A 312 0.82 -2.99 10.99
C TRP A 312 0.62 -2.82 12.49
N GLN A 313 -0.42 -3.39 13.13
CA GLN A 313 -1.55 -4.09 12.54
C GLN A 313 -2.83 -3.89 13.37
N PHE A 314 -3.92 -4.58 13.02
CA PHE A 314 -5.23 -4.38 13.64
C PHE A 314 -5.24 -4.77 15.12
N ASP A 315 -5.01 -6.03 15.47
CA ASP A 315 -5.30 -6.56 16.82
C ASP A 315 -4.23 -7.48 17.42
N HIS A 316 -3.01 -7.52 16.85
CA HIS A 316 -1.89 -8.34 17.35
C HIS A 316 -0.65 -7.47 17.53
N ASP A 317 0.30 -7.87 18.38
CA ASP A 317 1.61 -7.25 18.64
C ASP A 317 1.66 -5.70 18.62
N PHE A 318 1.45 -5.08 17.47
CA PHE A 318 1.39 -3.64 17.24
C PHE A 318 -0.04 -3.08 17.32
N ALA A 319 -0.94 -3.76 17.99
CA ALA A 319 -2.38 -3.57 17.93
C ALA A 319 -2.86 -2.12 17.95
N ALA A 320 -3.68 -1.75 16.95
CA ALA A 320 -4.47 -0.53 16.95
C ALA A 320 -5.86 -0.73 17.60
N PHE A 321 -6.33 -1.96 17.69
CA PHE A 321 -7.62 -2.36 18.22
C PHE A 321 -7.46 -3.36 19.37
N ASP A 322 -8.23 -3.19 20.41
CA ASP A 322 -8.32 -4.12 21.55
C ASP A 322 -9.47 -5.09 21.29
N SER A 323 -9.15 -6.31 20.86
CA SER A 323 -10.13 -7.34 20.52
C SER A 323 -10.93 -7.84 21.73
N ALA A 324 -10.37 -7.74 22.95
CA ALA A 324 -11.08 -8.12 24.17
C ALA A 324 -12.14 -7.08 24.56
N ARG A 325 -11.83 -5.78 24.38
CA ARG A 325 -12.74 -4.67 24.66
C ARG A 325 -13.58 -4.26 23.46
N GLN A 326 -13.30 -4.82 22.27
CA GLN A 326 -13.92 -4.43 21.00
C GLN A 326 -13.85 -2.90 20.76
N ALA A 327 -12.69 -2.31 20.98
CA ALA A 327 -12.47 -0.87 20.92
C ALA A 327 -11.12 -0.50 20.32
N TRP A 328 -11.09 0.59 19.55
CA TRP A 328 -9.84 1.18 19.09
C TRP A 328 -9.02 1.71 20.28
N LYS A 329 -7.69 1.58 20.17
CA LYS A 329 -6.76 2.33 21.02
C LYS A 329 -6.77 3.78 20.52
N PRO A 330 -7.32 4.75 21.28
CA PRO A 330 -7.68 6.06 20.73
C PRO A 330 -6.47 6.89 20.31
N ASP A 331 -5.34 6.70 20.97
CA ASP A 331 -4.06 7.35 20.68
C ASP A 331 -3.48 6.89 19.35
N ILE A 332 -3.55 5.59 19.08
CA ILE A 332 -3.09 5.00 17.81
C ILE A 332 -4.01 5.43 16.67
N LEU A 333 -5.32 5.29 16.86
CA LEU A 333 -6.26 5.66 15.80
C LEU A 333 -6.14 7.15 15.41
N ARG A 334 -6.02 8.06 16.39
CA ARG A 334 -5.80 9.49 16.12
C ARG A 334 -4.49 9.79 15.40
N ALA A 335 -3.43 9.05 15.71
CA ALA A 335 -2.16 9.18 15.02
C ALA A 335 -2.26 8.78 13.54
N LEU A 336 -3.01 7.72 13.24
CA LEU A 336 -3.22 7.20 11.89
C LEU A 336 -4.24 8.02 11.10
N ILE A 337 -5.41 8.27 11.69
CA ILE A 337 -6.54 8.94 11.06
C ILE A 337 -6.94 10.14 11.90
N PRO A 338 -6.45 11.34 11.58
CA PRO A 338 -6.84 12.54 12.28
C PRO A 338 -8.34 12.81 12.09
N PRO A 339 -9.01 13.41 13.09
CA PRO A 339 -10.40 13.82 12.95
C PRO A 339 -10.58 14.76 11.76
N ALA A 340 -11.70 14.66 11.06
CA ALA A 340 -12.06 15.61 10.03
C ALA A 340 -12.06 17.04 10.64
N ARG A 341 -11.41 17.96 9.94
CA ARG A 341 -11.40 19.37 10.33
C ARG A 341 -12.73 20.01 10.02
#